data_3937093085e3a04227ba3d3e1b2e086f
#
_entry.id   3937093085e3a04227ba3d3e1b2e086f
#
_cell.length_a   1.000
_cell.length_b   1.000
_cell.length_c   1.000
_cell.angle_alpha   90.00
_cell.angle_beta   90.00
_cell.angle_gamma   90.00
#
_symmetry.space_group_name_H-M   'P 1'
#
loop_
_entity.id
_entity.type
_entity.pdbx_description
1 polymer ?
#
loop_
_entity_poly.entity_id
_entity_poly.type
_entity_poly.pdbx_seq_one_letter_code
_entity_poly.pdbx_strand_id
1 'polypeptide(L)'
;KLFGGVNRGFHMGEDYMTIDISLEADERYTEINWDMAMQAELETNKVIWENTPVSVYRFDTKAEAEKMPLRKALNLEKDISIVTIGDISNPADSVACCGTHPSTAGQVGMVKIYKIEPNKGMFRIFFEAGQRALAHYDMRFDIMTKLENDLSASYTNLISKYEIQKEKAKQVKDRLY
;
A
#
# COMPACT_ATOMS: atom_id res chain seq x y z
N LYS A 1 4.59 6.02 -9.67
CA LYS A 1 5.10 5.82 -11.05
C LYS A 1 4.05 5.20 -11.98
N LEU A 2 3.35 4.14 -11.58
CA LEU A 2 2.41 3.39 -12.45
C LEU A 2 1.27 4.26 -13.01
N PHE A 3 0.69 5.11 -12.18
CA PHE A 3 -0.53 5.86 -12.48
C PHE A 3 -0.39 7.36 -12.29
N GLY A 4 0.82 7.90 -12.33
CA GLY A 4 1.07 9.34 -12.16
C GLY A 4 0.73 9.90 -10.77
N GLY A 5 0.40 9.06 -9.80
CA GLY A 5 0.04 9.49 -8.45
C GLY A 5 1.19 10.18 -7.71
N VAL A 6 0.89 11.31 -7.07
CA VAL A 6 1.83 12.07 -6.27
C VAL A 6 1.51 11.92 -4.79
N ASN A 7 2.46 11.42 -4.01
CA ASN A 7 2.34 11.36 -2.56
C ASN A 7 2.39 12.77 -1.97
N ARG A 8 1.32 13.18 -1.28
CA ARG A 8 1.15 14.45 -0.60
C ARG A 8 1.26 14.36 0.92
N GLY A 9 1.13 13.15 1.49
CA GLY A 9 1.19 12.93 2.92
C GLY A 9 1.49 11.48 3.27
N PHE A 10 2.12 11.30 4.42
CA PHE A 10 2.36 10.00 5.05
C PHE A 10 2.05 10.12 6.52
N HIS A 11 1.34 9.16 7.08
CA HIS A 11 1.05 9.08 8.51
C HIS A 11 1.25 7.66 9.01
N MET A 12 1.93 7.54 10.13
CA MET A 12 2.13 6.28 10.85
C MET A 12 1.18 6.26 12.05
N GLY A 13 0.02 5.63 11.87
CA GLY A 13 -0.97 5.47 12.92
C GLY A 13 -0.73 4.21 13.76
N GLU A 14 -1.52 4.08 14.83
CA GLU A 14 -1.51 2.91 15.69
C GLU A 14 -2.06 1.68 14.95
N ASP A 15 -3.22 1.83 14.27
CA ASP A 15 -3.90 0.74 13.57
C ASP A 15 -3.38 0.53 12.15
N TYR A 16 -3.10 1.63 11.42
CA TYR A 16 -2.67 1.61 10.01
C TYR A 16 -1.69 2.73 9.70
N MET A 17 -0.80 2.44 8.76
CA MET A 17 -0.10 3.49 8.03
C MET A 17 -0.99 4.01 6.90
N THR A 18 -0.88 5.31 6.59
CA THR A 18 -1.61 5.90 5.48
C THR A 18 -0.72 6.75 4.59
N ILE A 19 -1.03 6.76 3.29
CA ILE A 19 -0.49 7.74 2.33
C ILE A 19 -1.65 8.45 1.64
N ASP A 20 -1.48 9.76 1.42
CA ASP A 20 -2.42 10.57 0.66
C ASP A 20 -1.85 10.79 -0.75
N ILE A 21 -2.57 10.31 -1.75
CA ILE A 21 -2.17 10.36 -3.17
C ILE A 21 -3.06 11.33 -3.92
N SER A 22 -2.44 12.34 -4.58
CA SER A 22 -3.08 13.21 -5.56
C SER A 22 -2.88 12.66 -6.96
N LEU A 23 -3.91 12.75 -7.82
CA LEU A 23 -3.86 12.39 -9.24
C LEU A 23 -3.77 13.62 -10.15
N GLU A 24 -3.63 14.83 -9.60
CA GLU A 24 -3.60 16.08 -10.38
C GLU A 24 -2.49 16.15 -11.44
N ALA A 25 -1.45 15.33 -11.31
CA ALA A 25 -0.34 15.29 -12.25
C ALA A 25 -0.62 14.47 -13.52
N ASP A 26 -1.73 13.71 -13.57
CA ASP A 26 -2.08 12.85 -14.70
C ASP A 26 -3.59 12.81 -14.92
N GLU A 27 -4.06 13.60 -15.87
CA GLU A 27 -5.50 13.76 -16.20
C GLU A 27 -6.17 12.47 -16.70
N ARG A 28 -5.41 11.41 -17.00
CA ARG A 28 -5.95 10.10 -17.42
C ARG A 28 -6.69 9.39 -16.30
N TYR A 29 -6.41 9.75 -15.05
CA TYR A 29 -6.97 9.10 -13.88
C TYR A 29 -7.65 10.13 -12.97
N THR A 30 -8.93 9.90 -12.69
CA THR A 30 -9.74 10.75 -11.80
C THR A 30 -10.01 10.09 -10.45
N GLU A 31 -9.74 8.78 -10.34
CA GLU A 31 -9.92 8.01 -9.12
C GLU A 31 -8.84 6.93 -8.98
N ILE A 32 -8.64 6.45 -7.75
CA ILE A 32 -7.87 5.23 -7.47
C ILE A 32 -8.87 4.13 -7.13
N ASN A 33 -9.08 3.22 -8.06
CA ASN A 33 -9.89 2.04 -7.83
C ASN A 33 -9.07 0.90 -7.19
N TRP A 34 -9.75 -0.17 -6.82
CA TRP A 34 -9.12 -1.31 -6.15
C TRP A 34 -8.09 -2.03 -7.02
N ASP A 35 -8.35 -2.17 -8.32
CA ASP A 35 -7.42 -2.84 -9.25
C ASP A 35 -6.10 -2.08 -9.38
N MET A 36 -6.15 -0.75 -9.44
CA MET A 36 -4.94 0.10 -9.45
C MET A 36 -4.13 -0.07 -8.15
N ALA A 37 -4.82 -0.11 -7.01
CA ALA A 37 -4.16 -0.31 -5.72
C ALA A 37 -3.52 -1.70 -5.62
N MET A 38 -4.21 -2.75 -6.05
CA MET A 38 -3.69 -4.12 -6.07
C MET A 38 -2.49 -4.26 -7.00
N GLN A 39 -2.51 -3.60 -8.16
CA GLN A 39 -1.36 -3.57 -9.06
C GLN A 39 -0.17 -2.85 -8.42
N ALA A 40 -0.39 -1.70 -7.77
CA ALA A 40 0.66 -0.97 -7.07
C ALA A 40 1.24 -1.76 -5.88
N GLU A 41 0.38 -2.47 -5.14
CA GLU A 41 0.78 -3.40 -4.08
C GLU A 41 1.66 -4.52 -4.62
N LEU A 42 1.25 -5.16 -5.72
CA LEU A 42 2.00 -6.24 -6.35
C LEU A 42 3.38 -5.78 -6.81
N GLU A 43 3.47 -4.62 -7.50
CA GLU A 43 4.75 -4.08 -7.95
C GLU A 43 5.67 -3.71 -6.76
N THR A 44 5.10 -3.20 -5.68
CA THR A 44 5.84 -2.94 -4.44
C THR A 44 6.40 -4.23 -3.84
N ASN A 45 5.56 -5.28 -3.77
CA ASN A 45 5.97 -6.58 -3.23
C ASN A 45 7.00 -7.29 -4.13
N LYS A 46 6.97 -7.11 -5.45
CA LYS A 46 8.02 -7.64 -6.34
C LYS A 46 9.39 -7.08 -5.96
N VAL A 47 9.51 -5.77 -5.76
CA VAL A 47 10.75 -5.11 -5.31
C VAL A 47 11.24 -5.69 -3.97
N ILE A 48 10.30 -6.00 -3.05
CA ILE A 48 10.58 -6.63 -1.76
C ILE A 48 11.10 -8.06 -1.96
N TRP A 49 10.43 -8.87 -2.78
CA TRP A 49 10.78 -10.29 -3.02
C TRP A 49 12.08 -10.45 -3.78
N GLU A 50 12.40 -9.51 -4.65
CA GLU A 50 13.69 -9.44 -5.34
C GLU A 50 14.84 -9.03 -4.40
N ASN A 51 14.52 -8.68 -3.16
CA ASN A 51 15.47 -8.22 -2.15
C ASN A 51 16.34 -7.06 -2.64
N THR A 52 15.70 -6.13 -3.34
CA THR A 52 16.37 -5.00 -4.03
C THR A 52 17.21 -4.18 -3.05
N PRO A 53 18.46 -3.82 -3.38
CA PRO A 53 19.31 -3.00 -2.53
C PRO A 53 18.72 -1.62 -2.23
N VAL A 54 18.94 -1.14 -1.01
CA VAL A 54 18.59 0.23 -0.59
C VAL A 54 19.87 0.96 -0.26
N SER A 55 20.15 2.03 -0.98
CA SER A 55 21.37 2.84 -0.86
C SER A 55 21.04 4.25 -0.39
N VAL A 56 21.87 4.80 0.49
CA VAL A 56 21.75 6.18 0.97
C VAL A 56 22.96 6.98 0.47
N TYR A 57 22.69 8.01 -0.31
CA TYR A 57 23.68 8.95 -0.84
C TYR A 57 23.54 10.27 -0.10
N ARG A 58 24.67 10.89 0.25
CA ARG A 58 24.72 12.18 0.95
C ARG A 58 25.39 13.22 0.07
N PHE A 59 24.81 14.40 0.05
CA PHE A 59 25.26 15.54 -0.76
C PHE A 59 25.29 16.80 0.10
N ASP A 60 26.35 17.58 -0.04
CA ASP A 60 26.49 18.84 0.70
C ASP A 60 25.63 19.94 0.07
N THR A 61 25.36 19.85 -1.25
CA THR A 61 24.61 20.85 -2.01
C THR A 61 23.44 20.27 -2.79
N LYS A 62 22.42 21.11 -3.02
CA LYS A 62 21.27 20.77 -3.86
C LYS A 62 21.65 20.46 -5.30
N ALA A 63 22.59 21.23 -5.87
CA ALA A 63 23.03 21.05 -7.25
C ALA A 63 23.69 19.68 -7.50
N GLU A 64 24.33 19.09 -6.49
CA GLU A 64 24.87 17.74 -6.58
C GLU A 64 23.76 16.69 -6.45
N ALA A 65 22.86 16.87 -5.48
CA ALA A 65 21.76 15.96 -5.22
C ALA A 65 20.76 15.89 -6.38
N GLU A 66 20.52 16.99 -7.09
CA GLU A 66 19.61 17.05 -8.26
C GLU A 66 20.09 16.26 -9.48
N LYS A 67 21.35 15.81 -9.48
CA LYS A 67 21.87 14.88 -10.52
C LYS A 67 21.32 13.46 -10.33
N MET A 68 20.77 13.15 -9.16
CA MET A 68 20.11 11.87 -8.89
C MET A 68 18.75 11.76 -9.60
N PRO A 69 18.29 10.56 -9.98
CA PRO A 69 17.00 10.34 -10.63
C PRO A 69 15.83 10.48 -9.63
N LEU A 70 15.60 11.68 -9.14
CA LEU A 70 14.65 11.96 -8.08
C LEU A 70 13.20 11.85 -8.53
N ARG A 71 12.36 11.22 -7.70
CA ARG A 71 10.91 11.18 -7.90
C ARG A 71 10.23 12.53 -7.61
N LYS A 72 10.78 13.33 -6.70
CA LYS A 72 10.29 14.66 -6.30
C LYS A 72 11.41 15.70 -6.36
N ALA A 73 11.04 16.95 -6.67
CA ALA A 73 11.92 18.09 -6.52
C ALA A 73 12.40 18.24 -5.06
N LEU A 74 13.62 18.72 -4.89
CA LEU A 74 14.22 18.98 -3.59
C LEU A 74 13.75 20.30 -3.01
N ASN A 75 13.37 20.28 -1.73
CA ASN A 75 13.04 21.48 -0.94
C ASN A 75 14.18 21.87 0.01
N LEU A 76 15.24 21.08 0.08
CA LEU A 76 16.42 21.32 0.92
C LEU A 76 17.56 21.90 0.07
N GLU A 77 18.35 22.79 0.65
CA GLU A 77 19.46 23.45 -0.06
C GLU A 77 20.84 22.80 0.25
N LYS A 78 20.96 22.12 1.40
CA LYS A 78 22.21 21.50 1.84
C LYS A 78 21.95 20.30 2.78
N ASP A 79 22.99 19.52 3.04
CA ASP A 79 22.97 18.33 3.92
C ASP A 79 21.88 17.32 3.49
N ILE A 80 21.82 17.01 2.21
CA ILE A 80 20.75 16.25 1.58
C ILE A 80 21.09 14.76 1.59
N SER A 81 20.23 13.94 2.18
CA SER A 81 20.28 12.48 2.06
C SER A 81 19.25 12.01 1.05
N ILE A 82 19.68 11.24 0.06
CA ILE A 82 18.83 10.61 -0.95
C ILE A 82 18.86 9.11 -0.75
N VAL A 83 17.69 8.53 -0.61
CA VAL A 83 17.47 7.09 -0.51
C VAL A 83 17.04 6.57 -1.87
N THR A 84 17.76 5.60 -2.39
CA THR A 84 17.50 4.99 -3.69
C THR A 84 17.28 3.49 -3.50
N ILE A 85 16.20 2.98 -4.07
CA ILE A 85 15.86 1.56 -4.08
C ILE A 85 16.17 1.02 -5.47
N GLY A 86 17.16 0.12 -5.56
CA GLY A 86 17.62 -0.48 -6.80
C GLY A 86 18.79 0.26 -7.44
N ASP A 87 19.00 -0.02 -8.74
CA ASP A 87 20.07 0.59 -9.51
C ASP A 87 19.84 2.08 -9.75
N ILE A 88 20.87 2.88 -9.58
CA ILE A 88 20.80 4.34 -9.73
C ILE A 88 20.39 4.79 -11.15
N SER A 89 20.66 3.98 -12.16
CA SER A 89 20.31 4.30 -13.55
C SER A 89 18.81 4.10 -13.83
N ASN A 90 18.14 3.21 -13.09
CA ASN A 90 16.72 2.94 -13.21
C ASN A 90 16.13 2.47 -11.86
N PRO A 91 16.06 3.33 -10.85
CA PRO A 91 15.62 2.93 -9.53
C PRO A 91 14.13 2.66 -9.46
N ALA A 92 13.74 1.71 -8.61
CA ALA A 92 12.35 1.51 -8.22
C ALA A 92 11.80 2.80 -7.56
N ASP A 93 12.58 3.41 -6.66
CA ASP A 93 12.31 4.76 -6.14
C ASP A 93 13.63 5.47 -5.78
N SER A 94 13.60 6.83 -5.81
CA SER A 94 14.70 7.68 -5.36
C SER A 94 14.12 8.99 -4.81
N VAL A 95 14.36 9.26 -3.54
CA VAL A 95 13.74 10.39 -2.83
C VAL A 95 14.60 10.90 -1.70
N ALA A 96 14.53 12.21 -1.42
CA ALA A 96 15.15 12.78 -0.23
C ALA A 96 14.45 12.29 1.04
N CYS A 97 15.21 11.72 1.98
CA CYS A 97 14.70 11.22 3.24
C CYS A 97 15.81 11.21 4.30
N CYS A 98 15.48 11.68 5.52
CA CYS A 98 16.40 11.71 6.68
C CYS A 98 16.14 10.57 7.68
N GLY A 99 15.18 9.66 7.41
CA GLY A 99 14.84 8.53 8.26
C GLY A 99 15.90 7.42 8.24
N THR A 100 15.67 6.42 9.08
CA THR A 100 16.42 5.16 9.03
C THR A 100 15.83 4.25 7.96
N HIS A 101 16.69 3.51 7.26
CA HIS A 101 16.29 2.64 6.16
C HIS A 101 16.94 1.26 6.32
N PRO A 102 16.26 0.18 5.91
CA PRO A 102 16.86 -1.13 5.80
C PRO A 102 17.93 -1.12 4.68
N SER A 103 18.86 -2.05 4.70
CA SER A 103 19.88 -2.19 3.64
C SER A 103 19.34 -2.82 2.37
N THR A 104 18.22 -3.55 2.46
CA THR A 104 17.53 -4.16 1.32
C THR A 104 16.02 -4.10 1.49
N ALA A 105 15.28 -4.04 0.39
CA ALA A 105 13.82 -4.03 0.41
C ALA A 105 13.22 -5.31 1.02
N GLY A 106 13.90 -6.44 0.89
CA GLY A 106 13.47 -7.72 1.45
C GLY A 106 13.29 -7.70 2.98
N GLN A 107 14.01 -6.83 3.69
CA GLN A 107 13.85 -6.67 5.14
C GLN A 107 12.47 -6.09 5.55
N VAL A 108 11.72 -5.52 4.62
CA VAL A 108 10.32 -5.06 4.84
C VAL A 108 9.38 -6.26 4.94
N GLY A 109 9.68 -7.38 4.27
CA GLY A 109 8.88 -8.60 4.25
C GLY A 109 7.73 -8.52 3.26
N MET A 110 6.70 -7.75 3.54
CA MET A 110 5.54 -7.56 2.66
C MET A 110 4.87 -6.20 2.90
N VAL A 111 4.12 -5.75 1.91
CA VAL A 111 3.19 -4.61 2.04
C VAL A 111 1.79 -5.10 1.67
N LYS A 112 0.77 -4.70 2.45
CA LYS A 112 -0.64 -5.00 2.17
C LYS A 112 -1.49 -3.76 2.26
N ILE A 113 -2.26 -3.49 1.21
CA ILE A 113 -3.27 -2.42 1.18
C ILE A 113 -4.60 -2.99 1.68
N TYR A 114 -5.28 -2.23 2.54
CA TYR A 114 -6.53 -2.67 3.17
C TYR A 114 -7.74 -1.83 2.79
N LYS A 115 -7.53 -0.55 2.45
CA LYS A 115 -8.62 0.38 2.20
C LYS A 115 -8.15 1.57 1.37
N ILE A 116 -9.08 2.13 0.59
CA ILE A 116 -8.90 3.38 -0.15
C ILE A 116 -10.11 4.24 0.15
N GLU A 117 -9.90 5.51 0.47
CA GLU A 117 -10.95 6.48 0.73
C GLU A 117 -10.64 7.82 0.04
N PRO A 118 -11.66 8.53 -0.47
CA PRO A 118 -11.51 9.93 -0.85
C PRO A 118 -11.11 10.78 0.38
N ASN A 119 -10.15 11.68 0.21
CA ASN A 119 -9.67 12.58 1.27
C ASN A 119 -9.29 13.94 0.71
N LYS A 120 -10.15 14.95 0.86
CA LYS A 120 -9.88 16.37 0.50
C LYS A 120 -9.36 16.54 -0.94
N GLY A 121 -10.02 15.91 -1.91
CA GLY A 121 -9.61 15.94 -3.32
C GLY A 121 -8.46 15.01 -3.68
N MET A 122 -7.98 14.22 -2.73
CA MET A 122 -6.98 13.17 -2.88
C MET A 122 -7.58 11.81 -2.50
N PHE A 123 -6.75 10.76 -2.53
CA PHE A 123 -7.11 9.43 -2.07
C PHE A 123 -6.19 9.01 -0.92
N ARG A 124 -6.79 8.63 0.20
CA ARG A 124 -6.09 8.04 1.33
C ARG A 124 -6.04 6.53 1.18
N ILE A 125 -4.83 5.99 1.14
CA ILE A 125 -4.58 4.55 1.05
C ILE A 125 -4.11 4.09 2.43
N PHE A 126 -4.82 3.12 3.00
CA PHE A 126 -4.50 2.45 4.26
C PHE A 126 -3.74 1.17 3.96
N PHE A 127 -2.60 1.02 4.58
CA PHE A 127 -1.74 -0.14 4.36
C PHE A 127 -0.94 -0.49 5.60
N GLU A 128 -0.35 -1.67 5.60
CA GLU A 128 0.62 -2.12 6.58
C GLU A 128 1.79 -2.82 5.89
N ALA A 129 2.89 -2.94 6.63
CA ALA A 129 4.09 -3.61 6.16
C ALA A 129 4.63 -4.61 7.21
N GLY A 130 5.40 -5.58 6.73
CA GLY A 130 6.10 -6.54 7.58
C GLY A 130 5.20 -7.31 8.53
N GLN A 131 5.65 -7.47 9.76
CA GLN A 131 4.95 -8.22 10.80
C GLN A 131 3.54 -7.67 11.09
N ARG A 132 3.33 -6.35 11.01
CA ARG A 132 2.00 -5.75 11.20
C ARG A 132 1.04 -6.17 10.08
N ALA A 133 1.51 -6.22 8.83
CA ALA A 133 0.71 -6.71 7.71
C ALA A 133 0.31 -8.19 7.90
N LEU A 134 1.23 -9.02 8.36
CA LEU A 134 0.96 -10.43 8.66
C LEU A 134 -0.07 -10.58 9.79
N ALA A 135 0.09 -9.86 10.89
CA ALA A 135 -0.85 -9.90 12.00
C ALA A 135 -2.28 -9.49 11.59
N HIS A 136 -2.41 -8.46 10.75
CA HIS A 136 -3.71 -8.06 10.19
C HIS A 136 -4.30 -9.12 9.24
N TYR A 137 -3.45 -9.83 8.50
CA TYR A 137 -3.88 -10.94 7.67
C TYR A 137 -4.40 -12.10 8.52
N ASP A 138 -3.65 -12.49 9.56
CA ASP A 138 -4.01 -13.60 10.47
C ASP A 138 -5.37 -13.33 11.15
N MET A 139 -5.59 -12.11 11.65
CA MET A 139 -6.90 -11.75 12.22
C MET A 139 -8.06 -11.94 11.22
N ARG A 140 -7.86 -11.59 9.95
CA ARG A 140 -8.89 -11.79 8.91
C ARG A 140 -9.06 -13.25 8.54
N PHE A 141 -7.96 -14.00 8.53
CA PHE A 141 -7.97 -15.44 8.29
C PHE A 141 -8.76 -16.17 9.38
N ASP A 142 -8.55 -15.81 10.66
CA ASP A 142 -9.30 -16.37 11.78
C ASP A 142 -10.79 -16.10 11.68
N ILE A 143 -11.18 -14.87 11.33
CA ILE A 143 -12.59 -14.51 11.11
C ILE A 143 -13.18 -15.33 9.97
N MET A 144 -12.46 -15.47 8.86
CA MET A 144 -12.90 -16.25 7.70
C MET A 144 -13.07 -17.72 8.06
N THR A 145 -12.09 -18.32 8.75
CA THR A 145 -12.14 -19.71 9.22
C THR A 145 -13.34 -19.95 10.12
N LYS A 146 -13.66 -19.01 11.02
CA LYS A 146 -14.86 -19.12 11.85
C LYS A 146 -16.14 -19.10 11.03
N LEU A 147 -16.26 -18.20 10.05
CA LEU A 147 -17.42 -18.13 9.15
C LEU A 147 -17.54 -19.40 8.29
N GLU A 148 -16.44 -19.95 7.80
CA GLU A 148 -16.41 -21.23 7.06
C GLU A 148 -16.99 -22.36 7.91
N ASN A 149 -16.59 -22.46 9.17
CA ASN A 149 -17.10 -23.46 10.11
C ASN A 149 -18.58 -23.25 10.40
N ASP A 150 -19.01 -22.04 10.74
CA ASP A 150 -20.40 -21.71 11.08
C ASP A 150 -21.36 -21.97 9.91
N LEU A 151 -20.91 -21.76 8.67
CA LEU A 151 -21.70 -21.95 7.45
C LEU A 151 -21.49 -23.31 6.79
N SER A 152 -20.63 -24.17 7.34
CA SER A 152 -20.20 -25.44 6.72
C SER A 152 -19.79 -25.19 5.25
N ALA A 153 -18.88 -24.25 5.05
CA ALA A 153 -18.41 -23.75 3.75
C ALA A 153 -16.89 -23.84 3.64
N SER A 154 -16.37 -23.65 2.44
CA SER A 154 -14.97 -23.34 2.17
C SER A 154 -14.86 -21.91 1.62
N TYR A 155 -13.65 -21.33 1.57
CA TYR A 155 -13.44 -19.99 1.01
C TYR A 155 -13.99 -19.83 -0.42
N THR A 156 -14.09 -20.91 -1.19
CA THR A 156 -14.59 -20.89 -2.58
C THR A 156 -16.11 -20.74 -2.69
N ASN A 157 -16.88 -21.16 -1.66
CA ASN A 157 -18.33 -21.13 -1.68
C ASN A 157 -18.94 -20.39 -0.47
N LEU A 158 -18.13 -19.73 0.34
CA LEU A 158 -18.56 -19.04 1.55
C LEU A 158 -19.63 -17.98 1.25
N ILE A 159 -19.44 -17.16 0.23
CA ILE A 159 -20.38 -16.10 -0.14
C ILE A 159 -21.71 -16.68 -0.59
N SER A 160 -21.71 -17.70 -1.45
CA SER A 160 -22.97 -18.33 -1.90
C SER A 160 -23.72 -19.01 -0.75
N LYS A 161 -23.02 -19.63 0.20
CA LYS A 161 -23.62 -20.20 1.41
C LYS A 161 -24.25 -19.12 2.29
N TYR A 162 -23.56 -17.99 2.48
CA TYR A 162 -24.08 -16.85 3.21
C TYR A 162 -25.37 -16.29 2.56
N GLU A 163 -25.39 -16.11 1.26
CA GLU A 163 -26.57 -15.61 0.53
C GLU A 163 -27.77 -16.56 0.65
N ILE A 164 -27.55 -17.87 0.53
CA ILE A 164 -28.59 -18.88 0.76
C ILE A 164 -29.15 -18.78 2.18
N GLN A 165 -28.29 -18.63 3.17
CA GLN A 165 -28.74 -18.52 4.58
C GLN A 165 -29.52 -17.23 4.82
N LYS A 166 -29.06 -16.12 4.24
CA LYS A 166 -29.75 -14.82 4.30
C LYS A 166 -31.16 -14.90 3.70
N GLU A 167 -31.30 -15.54 2.54
CA GLU A 167 -32.60 -15.70 1.88
C GLU A 167 -33.55 -16.60 2.71
N LYS A 168 -33.05 -17.70 3.28
CA LYS A 168 -33.82 -18.55 4.20
C LYS A 168 -34.31 -17.77 5.42
N ALA A 169 -33.45 -16.96 6.02
CA ALA A 169 -33.81 -16.12 7.16
C ALA A 169 -34.91 -15.11 6.82
N LYS A 170 -34.83 -14.51 5.60
CA LYS A 170 -35.88 -13.62 5.10
C LYS A 170 -37.21 -14.32 4.93
N GLN A 171 -37.24 -15.49 4.29
CA GLN A 171 -38.46 -16.29 4.10
C GLN A 171 -39.12 -16.69 5.43
N VAL A 172 -38.32 -17.05 6.44
CA VAL A 172 -38.88 -17.34 7.79
C VAL A 172 -39.48 -16.10 8.39
N LYS A 173 -38.84 -14.94 8.28
CA LYS A 173 -39.37 -13.67 8.77
C LYS A 173 -40.68 -13.30 8.08
N ASP A 174 -40.76 -13.41 6.75
CA ASP A 174 -41.95 -13.07 5.95
C ASP A 174 -43.15 -14.02 6.23
N ARG A 175 -42.90 -15.21 6.80
CA ARG A 175 -43.97 -16.16 7.24
C ARG A 175 -44.49 -15.88 8.64
N LEU A 176 -43.77 -15.13 9.45
CA LEU A 176 -44.12 -14.83 10.83
C LEU A 176 -44.90 -13.51 10.97
N TYR A 177 -44.99 -12.73 9.91
CA TYR A 177 -45.75 -11.47 9.83
C TYR A 177 -46.75 -11.51 8.66
#